data_27c57a6e87332ca55114895f9e74809f
#
_entry.id   27c57a6e87332ca55114895f9e74809f
#
_cell.length_a   1.000
_cell.length_b   1.000
_cell.length_c   1.000
_cell.angle_alpha   90.00
_cell.angle_beta   90.00
_cell.angle_gamma   90.00
#
_symmetry.space_group_name_H-M   'P 1'
#
loop_
_entity.id
_entity.type
_entity.pdbx_description
1 polymer ?
#
loop_
_entity_poly.entity_id
_entity_poly.type
_entity_poly.pdbx_seq_one_letter_code
_entity_poly.pdbx_strand_id
1 'polypeptide(L)'
;MDKAILTCALTGVLTNPKQHPVPVTPAQMAAEARDAFNAGASIMHVHVRNQEEGMGHMPSWEPDVVETVVNAIRAACPGVIIAARNGLPLVIESPVVHHRVRSRLV
;
A
#
# COMPACT_ATOMS: atom_id res chain seq x y z
N MET A 1 17.94 -23.78 6.24
CA MET A 1 17.97 -22.57 5.41
C MET A 1 17.16 -21.47 6.07
N ASP A 2 17.78 -20.34 6.25
CA ASP A 2 17.12 -19.21 6.88
C ASP A 2 16.11 -18.58 5.95
N LYS A 3 14.98 -18.13 6.52
CA LYS A 3 13.95 -17.42 5.78
C LYS A 3 13.93 -15.97 6.22
N ALA A 4 13.71 -15.09 5.27
CA ALA A 4 13.56 -13.67 5.54
C ALA A 4 12.18 -13.19 5.11
N ILE A 5 11.63 -12.24 5.85
CA ILE A 5 10.40 -11.55 5.48
C ILE A 5 10.79 -10.23 4.82
N LEU A 6 10.33 -10.04 3.59
CA LEU A 6 10.64 -8.83 2.83
C LEU A 6 9.42 -7.91 2.81
N THR A 7 9.64 -6.68 3.25
CA THR A 7 8.63 -5.62 3.14
C THR A 7 9.04 -4.66 2.04
N CYS A 8 8.13 -4.42 1.10
CA CYS A 8 8.35 -3.43 0.06
C CYS A 8 7.60 -2.14 0.39
N ALA A 9 8.30 -1.03 0.44
CA ALA A 9 7.71 0.30 0.60
C ALA A 9 7.49 0.88 -0.79
N LEU A 10 6.24 0.99 -1.21
CA LEU A 10 5.90 1.34 -2.59
C LEU A 10 6.13 2.79 -2.95
N THR A 11 5.82 3.72 -2.05
CA THR A 11 5.87 5.15 -2.40
C THR A 11 6.70 6.00 -1.46
N GLY A 12 6.75 5.66 -0.18
CA GLY A 12 7.19 6.61 0.84
C GLY A 12 6.17 7.73 1.03
N VAL A 13 6.39 8.59 2.02
CA VAL A 13 5.42 9.62 2.40
C VAL A 13 5.64 10.95 1.67
N LEU A 14 6.88 11.28 1.34
CA LEU A 14 7.24 12.61 0.82
C LEU A 14 7.68 12.63 -0.65
N THR A 15 7.76 11.48 -1.29
CA THR A 15 8.23 11.42 -2.67
C THR A 15 7.26 12.10 -3.62
N ASN A 16 7.76 13.07 -4.39
CA ASN A 16 6.94 13.79 -5.34
C ASN A 16 6.98 13.11 -6.71
N PRO A 17 5.82 12.69 -7.26
CA PRO A 17 5.77 12.02 -8.57
C PRO A 17 6.31 12.86 -9.72
N LYS A 18 6.34 14.19 -9.57
CA LYS A 18 6.91 15.08 -10.59
C LYS A 18 8.43 15.04 -10.61
N GLN A 19 9.07 14.64 -9.53
CA GLN A 19 10.52 14.56 -9.40
C GLN A 19 11.05 13.15 -9.56
N HIS A 20 10.30 12.17 -9.06
CA HIS A 20 10.69 10.77 -9.08
C HIS A 20 9.51 9.91 -9.44
N PRO A 21 9.66 8.89 -10.29
CA PRO A 21 8.55 7.99 -10.60
C PRO A 21 8.17 7.17 -9.37
N VAL A 22 6.94 7.36 -8.93
CA VAL A 22 6.34 6.57 -7.83
C VAL A 22 4.91 6.23 -8.20
N PRO A 23 4.39 5.09 -7.76
CA PRO A 23 3.00 4.73 -8.02
C PRO A 23 2.07 5.64 -7.21
N VAL A 24 1.00 6.11 -7.81
CA VAL A 24 -0.02 6.96 -7.20
C VAL A 24 -1.40 6.35 -7.33
N THR A 25 -1.79 5.96 -8.54
CA THR A 25 -3.13 5.39 -8.79
C THR A 25 -3.23 3.96 -8.26
N PRO A 26 -4.47 3.46 -7.99
CA PRO A 26 -4.65 2.08 -7.59
C PRO A 26 -4.02 1.08 -8.56
N ALA A 27 -4.14 1.33 -9.87
CA ALA A 27 -3.55 0.48 -10.89
C ALA A 27 -2.02 0.49 -10.84
N GLN A 28 -1.41 1.66 -10.65
CA GLN A 28 0.04 1.79 -10.52
C GLN A 28 0.53 1.10 -9.24
N MET A 29 -0.18 1.29 -8.12
CA MET A 29 0.14 0.62 -6.86
C MET A 29 0.07 -0.89 -7.00
N ALA A 30 -0.97 -1.40 -7.64
CA ALA A 30 -1.14 -2.83 -7.84
C ALA A 30 -0.02 -3.41 -8.72
N ALA A 31 0.37 -2.72 -9.78
CA ALA A 31 1.43 -3.16 -10.67
C ALA A 31 2.79 -3.23 -9.97
N GLU A 32 3.14 -2.19 -9.22
CA GLU A 32 4.39 -2.17 -8.45
C GLU A 32 4.39 -3.21 -7.34
N ALA A 33 3.27 -3.38 -6.66
CA ALA A 33 3.12 -4.39 -5.62
C ALA A 33 3.29 -5.80 -6.20
N ARG A 34 2.72 -6.05 -7.37
CA ARG A 34 2.83 -7.34 -8.03
C ARG A 34 4.28 -7.67 -8.39
N ASP A 35 5.02 -6.70 -8.92
CA ASP A 35 6.42 -6.89 -9.25
C ASP A 35 7.23 -7.24 -8.00
N ALA A 36 7.00 -6.50 -6.91
CA ALA A 36 7.67 -6.77 -5.64
C ALA A 36 7.25 -8.14 -5.06
N PHE A 37 5.98 -8.48 -5.16
CA PHE A 37 5.44 -9.75 -4.69
C PHE A 37 6.07 -10.92 -5.44
N ASN A 38 6.17 -10.81 -6.76
CA ASN A 38 6.81 -11.82 -7.60
C ASN A 38 8.30 -11.95 -7.31
N ALA A 39 8.93 -10.88 -6.85
CA ALA A 39 10.34 -10.90 -6.45
C ALA A 39 10.57 -11.41 -5.02
N GLY A 40 9.50 -11.70 -4.26
CA GLY A 40 9.59 -12.33 -2.95
C GLY A 40 9.09 -11.50 -1.77
N ALA A 41 8.58 -10.28 -1.99
CA ALA A 41 8.02 -9.49 -0.91
C ALA A 41 6.69 -10.07 -0.45
N SER A 42 6.47 -10.15 0.86
CA SER A 42 5.25 -10.67 1.46
C SER A 42 4.44 -9.60 2.19
N ILE A 43 5.03 -8.43 2.39
CA ILE A 43 4.38 -7.28 3.03
C ILE A 43 4.55 -6.07 2.13
N MET A 44 3.45 -5.37 1.86
CA MET A 44 3.47 -4.10 1.13
C MET A 44 3.18 -2.96 2.10
N HIS A 45 4.15 -2.06 2.23
CA HIS A 45 3.99 -0.84 3.03
C HIS A 45 3.54 0.28 2.08
N VAL A 46 2.36 0.82 2.31
CA VAL A 46 1.68 1.71 1.36
C VAL A 46 1.32 3.05 2.01
N HIS A 47 1.65 4.12 1.33
CA HIS A 47 1.13 5.45 1.63
C HIS A 47 0.18 5.85 0.50
N VAL A 48 -1.10 5.92 0.82
CA VAL A 48 -2.13 6.25 -0.18
C VAL A 48 -2.06 7.74 -0.51
N ARG A 49 -2.11 8.04 -1.80
CA ARG A 49 -1.97 9.40 -2.32
C ARG A 49 -3.30 9.96 -2.82
N ASN A 50 -3.37 11.28 -2.86
CA ASN A 50 -4.51 11.98 -3.43
C ASN A 50 -4.59 11.67 -4.93
N GLN A 51 -5.77 11.29 -5.40
CA GLN A 51 -5.98 10.85 -6.78
C GLN A 51 -6.38 11.99 -7.73
N GLU A 52 -6.55 13.20 -7.23
CA GLU A 52 -6.82 14.34 -8.09
C GLU A 52 -5.58 14.65 -8.94
N GLU A 53 -5.83 15.06 -10.17
CA GLU A 53 -4.76 15.40 -11.11
C GLU A 53 -3.84 16.47 -10.51
N GLY A 54 -2.54 16.21 -10.54
CA GLY A 54 -1.54 17.11 -10.00
C GLY A 54 -1.36 17.05 -8.49
N MET A 55 -2.16 16.26 -7.78
CA MET A 55 -2.14 16.16 -6.32
C MET A 55 -1.50 14.88 -5.78
N GLY A 56 -0.87 14.10 -6.63
CA GLY A 56 -0.28 12.81 -6.22
C GLY A 56 0.88 12.90 -5.23
N HIS A 57 1.39 14.10 -4.97
CA HIS A 57 2.39 14.33 -3.94
C HIS A 57 1.79 14.43 -2.53
N MET A 58 0.46 14.59 -2.44
CA MET A 58 -0.25 14.73 -1.17
C MET A 58 -0.81 13.39 -0.71
N PRO A 59 -0.80 13.10 0.60
CA PRO A 59 -1.44 11.92 1.12
C PRO A 59 -2.96 12.02 1.05
N SER A 60 -3.63 10.88 1.10
CA SER A 60 -5.08 10.83 1.20
C SER A 60 -5.50 9.95 2.38
N TRP A 61 -6.46 10.43 3.15
CA TRP A 61 -7.09 9.69 4.24
C TRP A 61 -8.51 9.24 3.89
N GLU A 62 -8.96 9.51 2.67
CA GLU A 62 -10.31 9.15 2.23
C GLU A 62 -10.48 7.64 2.27
N PRO A 63 -11.44 7.11 3.07
CA PRO A 63 -11.62 5.67 3.20
C PRO A 63 -11.87 4.96 1.87
N ASP A 64 -12.61 5.57 0.97
CA ASP A 64 -12.90 4.99 -0.34
C ASP A 64 -11.65 4.82 -1.19
N VAL A 65 -10.74 5.80 -1.13
CA VAL A 65 -9.48 5.76 -1.86
C VAL A 65 -8.58 4.67 -1.27
N VAL A 66 -8.48 4.62 0.05
CA VAL A 66 -7.68 3.60 0.74
C VAL A 66 -8.20 2.21 0.41
N GLU A 67 -9.50 2.01 0.48
CA GLU A 67 -10.13 0.73 0.15
C GLU A 67 -9.86 0.32 -1.29
N THR A 68 -9.99 1.25 -2.23
CA THR A 68 -9.73 0.99 -3.64
C THR A 68 -8.29 0.55 -3.87
N VAL A 69 -7.32 1.23 -3.27
CA VAL A 69 -5.91 0.87 -3.39
C VAL A 69 -5.63 -0.49 -2.76
N VAL A 70 -6.11 -0.71 -1.55
CA VAL A 70 -5.92 -1.98 -0.84
C VAL A 70 -6.50 -3.15 -1.63
N ASN A 71 -7.72 -2.99 -2.14
CA ASN A 71 -8.37 -4.04 -2.93
C ASN A 71 -7.63 -4.33 -4.24
N ALA A 72 -7.11 -3.29 -4.89
CA ALA A 72 -6.33 -3.47 -6.11
C ALA A 72 -5.03 -4.25 -5.85
N ILE A 73 -4.33 -3.92 -4.77
CA ILE A 73 -3.11 -4.63 -4.39
C ILE A 73 -3.43 -6.08 -4.00
N ARG A 74 -4.49 -6.30 -3.24
CA ARG A 74 -4.88 -7.64 -2.81
C ARG A 74 -5.28 -8.53 -3.98
N ALA A 75 -5.95 -7.97 -4.98
CA ALA A 75 -6.30 -8.71 -6.19
C ALA A 75 -5.05 -9.10 -6.99
N ALA A 76 -4.04 -8.23 -7.04
CA ALA A 76 -2.79 -8.48 -7.75
C ALA A 76 -1.85 -9.41 -6.99
N CYS A 77 -1.91 -9.43 -5.67
CA CYS A 77 -0.98 -10.14 -4.79
C CYS A 77 -1.75 -11.00 -3.77
N PRO A 78 -2.28 -12.17 -4.19
CA PRO A 78 -3.07 -13.02 -3.28
C PRO A 78 -2.28 -13.42 -2.04
N GLY A 79 -2.87 -13.21 -0.87
CA GLY A 79 -2.25 -13.57 0.41
C GLY A 79 -1.27 -12.55 0.98
N VAL A 80 -1.02 -11.44 0.29
CA VAL A 80 -0.09 -10.42 0.76
C VAL A 80 -0.63 -9.71 2.00
N ILE A 81 0.29 -9.29 2.87
CA ILE A 81 -0.02 -8.45 4.02
C ILE A 81 0.17 -6.98 3.60
N ILE A 82 -0.82 -6.16 3.87
CA ILE A 82 -0.78 -4.75 3.49
C ILE A 82 -0.75 -3.88 4.74
N ALA A 83 0.28 -3.05 4.85
CA ALA A 83 0.40 -2.03 5.88
C ALA A 83 0.23 -0.67 5.23
N ALA A 84 -0.98 -0.12 5.31
CA ALA A 84 -1.30 1.18 4.76
C ALA A 84 -1.19 2.25 5.84
N ARG A 85 -0.44 3.31 5.54
CA ARG A 85 -0.19 4.37 6.51
C ARG A 85 -0.22 5.74 5.83
N ASN A 86 -0.92 6.67 6.45
CA ASN A 86 -1.01 8.05 5.99
C ASN A 86 -0.78 8.99 7.18
N GLY A 87 0.45 8.98 7.69
CA GLY A 87 0.77 9.75 8.89
C GLY A 87 0.31 9.03 10.16
N LEU A 88 -0.98 8.87 10.34
CA LEU A 88 -1.67 8.16 11.41
C LEU A 88 -3.10 7.90 10.96
N PRO A 89 -3.75 6.80 11.35
CA PRO A 89 -3.19 5.63 11.99
C PRO A 89 -2.60 4.64 10.98
N LEU A 90 -1.95 3.62 11.51
CA LEU A 90 -1.51 2.48 10.70
C LEU A 90 -2.68 1.52 10.51
N VAL A 91 -2.96 1.15 9.27
CA VAL A 91 -3.95 0.12 8.95
C VAL A 91 -3.22 -1.10 8.41
N ILE A 92 -3.42 -2.24 9.06
CA ILE A 92 -2.82 -3.51 8.64
C ILE A 92 -3.94 -4.41 8.12
N GLU A 93 -3.80 -4.84 6.88
CA GLU A 93 -4.76 -5.72 6.24
C GLU A 93 -4.11 -7.06 5.92
N SER A 94 -4.74 -8.13 6.39
CA SER A 94 -4.30 -9.50 6.13
C SER A 94 -5.51 -10.36 5.82
N PRO A 95 -5.39 -11.32 4.89
CA PRO A 95 -6.49 -12.24 4.60
C PRO A 95 -6.96 -13.05 5.81
N VAL A 96 -6.08 -13.23 6.78
CA VAL A 96 -6.37 -14.09 7.94
C VAL A 96 -6.94 -13.32 9.12
N VAL A 97 -6.40 -12.13 9.40
CA VAL A 97 -6.70 -11.41 10.65
C VAL A 97 -7.18 -9.98 10.46
N HIS A 98 -7.49 -9.57 9.23
CA HIS A 98 -7.80 -8.17 8.94
C HIS A 98 -8.91 -7.60 9.82
N HIS A 99 -9.97 -8.35 10.09
CA HIS A 99 -11.10 -7.89 10.89
C HIS A 99 -10.74 -7.65 12.36
N ARG A 100 -9.73 -8.35 12.87
CA ARG A 100 -9.25 -8.17 14.25
C ARG A 100 -8.26 -7.02 14.35
N VAL A 101 -7.41 -6.92 13.35
CA VAL A 101 -6.37 -5.89 13.33
C VAL A 101 -6.99 -4.52 13.16
N ARG A 102 -7.98 -4.38 12.27
CA ARG A 102 -8.62 -3.09 12.00
C ARG A 102 -9.23 -2.47 13.26
N SER A 103 -9.79 -3.28 14.13
CA SER A 103 -10.42 -2.77 15.34
C SER A 103 -9.43 -2.21 16.36
N ARG A 104 -8.16 -2.50 16.22
CA ARG A 104 -7.09 -2.04 17.12
C ARG A 104 -6.32 -0.84 16.59
N LEU A 105 -6.55 -0.48 15.36
CA LEU A 105 -5.81 0.60 14.71
C LEU A 105 -6.58 1.89 14.84
N VAL A 106 -6.12 2.67 15.74
CA VAL A 106 -6.77 3.93 16.10
C VAL A 106 -5.87 5.09 15.76
#